data_cb1c0005d1df270b4c5f722a0f011877
#
_entry.id   cb1c0005d1df270b4c5f722a0f011877
#
_cell.length_a   1.000
_cell.length_b   1.000
_cell.length_c   1.000
_cell.angle_alpha   90.00
_cell.angle_beta   90.00
_cell.angle_gamma   90.00
#
_symmetry.space_group_name_H-M   'P 1'
#
loop_
_entity.id
_entity.type
_entity.pdbx_description
1 polymer ?
#
loop_
_entity_poly.entity_id
_entity_poly.type
_entity_poly.pdbx_seq_one_letter_code
_entity_poly.pdbx_strand_id
1 'polypeptide(L)'
;MERNPHILLSLAPSNPPSYARAVKNAGGLPVGGYLPETALLRRCDGLILGGGGDVDPAWYGQENVACDTLDGERDSLEGQLVALAVEKQIPVLGICRGMQYLNVYFGGDLIQDMGSSHSMIQGQYRLHPTYIRPDTQLHALYGATPVVNSGHHQAVGRLASGWQVIQWALDGVVEAIACQHLPMVGVQWHPEQLYPAGERLFDWFVRQCNGHWL
;
A
#
# COMPACT_ATOMS: atom_id res chain seq x y z
N MET A 1 -13.40 24.41 -11.72
CA MET A 1 -13.77 23.05 -11.27
C MET A 1 -12.50 22.23 -11.23
N GLU A 2 -12.16 21.67 -10.07
CA GLU A 2 -11.02 20.76 -9.98
C GLU A 2 -11.29 19.52 -10.83
N ARG A 3 -10.29 19.09 -11.58
CA ARG A 3 -10.36 17.88 -12.42
C ARG A 3 -10.34 16.65 -11.52
N ASN A 4 -11.18 15.65 -11.78
CA ASN A 4 -11.09 14.37 -11.10
C ASN A 4 -9.76 13.68 -11.50
N PRO A 5 -8.84 13.37 -10.55
CA PRO A 5 -7.56 12.78 -10.89
C PRO A 5 -7.70 11.35 -11.36
N HIS A 6 -6.89 10.96 -12.34
CA HIS A 6 -6.79 9.58 -12.81
C HIS A 6 -5.83 8.80 -11.89
N ILE A 7 -6.31 7.71 -11.32
CA ILE A 7 -5.55 6.87 -10.40
C ILE A 7 -5.31 5.51 -11.06
N LEU A 8 -4.03 5.22 -11.36
CA LEU A 8 -3.66 3.91 -11.86
C LEU A 8 -3.71 2.89 -10.73
N LEU A 9 -4.39 1.78 -10.96
CA LEU A 9 -4.46 0.64 -10.06
C LEU A 9 -3.60 -0.49 -10.62
N SER A 10 -2.62 -0.99 -9.82
CA SER A 10 -1.94 -2.25 -10.04
C SER A 10 -2.46 -3.26 -9.01
N LEU A 11 -3.24 -4.22 -9.44
CA LEU A 11 -4.01 -5.14 -8.60
C LEU A 11 -3.70 -6.59 -8.94
N ALA A 12 -3.86 -7.50 -7.98
CA ALA A 12 -3.90 -8.93 -8.27
C ALA A 12 -5.24 -9.31 -8.92
N PRO A 13 -5.30 -10.42 -9.69
CA PRO A 13 -6.56 -10.91 -10.27
C PRO A 13 -7.65 -11.19 -9.24
N SER A 14 -7.24 -11.55 -8.03
CA SER A 14 -8.12 -11.84 -6.89
C SER A 14 -8.61 -10.60 -6.15
N ASN A 15 -8.07 -9.41 -6.44
CA ASN A 15 -8.47 -8.21 -5.73
C ASN A 15 -9.94 -7.86 -6.00
N PRO A 16 -10.69 -7.49 -4.95
CA PRO A 16 -12.09 -7.14 -5.09
C PRO A 16 -12.27 -5.77 -5.76
N PRO A 17 -13.46 -5.50 -6.33
CA PRO A 17 -13.79 -4.20 -6.95
C PRO A 17 -13.85 -3.03 -5.94
N SER A 18 -13.63 -3.29 -4.64
CA SER A 18 -13.61 -2.27 -3.59
C SER A 18 -12.51 -1.21 -3.78
N TYR A 19 -11.35 -1.55 -4.37
CA TYR A 19 -10.32 -0.57 -4.73
C TYR A 19 -10.85 0.51 -5.67
N ALA A 20 -11.42 0.09 -6.80
CA ALA A 20 -11.98 1.02 -7.77
C ALA A 20 -13.17 1.80 -7.21
N ARG A 21 -14.00 1.16 -6.37
CA ARG A 21 -15.12 1.82 -5.69
C ARG A 21 -14.63 2.89 -4.71
N ALA A 22 -13.61 2.59 -3.89
CA ALA A 22 -13.05 3.54 -2.93
C ALA A 22 -12.46 4.78 -3.64
N VAL A 23 -11.71 4.58 -4.74
CA VAL A 23 -11.20 5.69 -5.56
C VAL A 23 -12.34 6.55 -6.13
N LYS A 24 -13.40 5.91 -6.66
CA LYS A 24 -14.57 6.65 -7.19
C LYS A 24 -15.30 7.43 -6.10
N ASN A 25 -15.50 6.84 -4.93
CA ASN A 25 -16.15 7.52 -3.80
C ASN A 25 -15.35 8.75 -3.36
N ALA A 26 -14.01 8.68 -3.41
CA ALA A 26 -13.11 9.80 -3.14
C ALA A 26 -13.03 10.85 -4.27
N GLY A 27 -13.78 10.68 -5.36
CA GLY A 27 -13.79 11.61 -6.50
C GLY A 27 -12.69 11.38 -7.54
N GLY A 28 -11.91 10.29 -7.45
CA GLY A 28 -10.93 9.90 -8.45
C GLY A 28 -11.52 9.06 -9.58
N LEU A 29 -10.77 8.93 -10.67
CA LEU A 29 -11.07 8.10 -11.83
C LEU A 29 -10.12 6.89 -11.85
N PRO A 30 -10.54 5.69 -11.40
CA PRO A 30 -9.69 4.51 -11.40
C PRO A 30 -9.49 3.98 -12.82
N VAL A 31 -8.26 3.66 -13.18
CA VAL A 31 -7.87 3.01 -14.43
C VAL A 31 -6.90 1.85 -14.15
N GLY A 32 -6.77 0.90 -15.06
CA GLY A 32 -5.87 -0.25 -14.91
C GLY A 32 -6.56 -1.46 -14.25
N GLY A 33 -5.78 -2.27 -13.56
CA GLY A 33 -6.19 -3.55 -12.97
C GLY A 33 -5.00 -4.49 -12.80
N TYR A 34 -5.13 -5.75 -13.21
CA TYR A 34 -4.01 -6.69 -13.25
C TYR A 34 -3.09 -6.39 -14.44
N LEU A 35 -1.79 -6.30 -14.18
CA LEU A 35 -0.73 -5.99 -15.17
C LEU A 35 -1.08 -4.80 -16.08
N PRO A 36 -1.35 -3.61 -15.53
CA PRO A 36 -1.67 -2.45 -16.34
C PRO A 36 -0.46 -2.02 -17.19
N GLU A 37 -0.71 -1.52 -18.39
CA GLU A 37 0.38 -0.98 -19.22
C GLU A 37 1.11 0.18 -18.50
N THR A 38 2.43 0.10 -18.36
CA THR A 38 3.27 1.14 -17.72
C THR A 38 3.04 2.53 -18.34
N ALA A 39 2.79 2.60 -19.63
CA ALA A 39 2.52 3.85 -20.34
C ALA A 39 1.28 4.59 -19.85
N LEU A 40 0.30 3.89 -19.26
CA LEU A 40 -0.89 4.53 -18.67
C LEU A 40 -0.54 5.47 -17.53
N LEU A 41 0.48 5.14 -16.72
CA LEU A 41 0.89 5.98 -15.58
C LEU A 41 1.31 7.39 -15.99
N ARG A 42 1.82 7.56 -17.23
CA ARG A 42 2.17 8.89 -17.77
C ARG A 42 1.00 9.86 -17.88
N ARG A 43 -0.22 9.33 -17.86
CA ARG A 43 -1.49 10.08 -17.96
C ARG A 43 -2.27 10.07 -16.64
N CYS A 44 -1.69 9.48 -15.60
CA CYS A 44 -2.32 9.39 -14.29
C CYS A 44 -1.70 10.37 -13.31
N ASP A 45 -2.47 10.72 -12.31
CA ASP A 45 -2.13 11.69 -11.27
C ASP A 45 -1.74 10.97 -9.97
N GLY A 46 -1.98 9.65 -9.87
CA GLY A 46 -1.64 8.80 -8.74
C GLY A 46 -1.52 7.34 -9.12
N LEU A 47 -0.83 6.57 -8.26
CA LEU A 47 -0.64 5.12 -8.38
C LEU A 47 -1.07 4.43 -7.08
N ILE A 48 -1.87 3.37 -7.18
CA ILE A 48 -2.16 2.46 -6.06
C ILE A 48 -1.59 1.08 -6.40
N LEU A 49 -0.71 0.59 -5.53
CA LEU A 49 -0.25 -0.80 -5.52
C LEU A 49 -1.11 -1.56 -4.50
N GLY A 50 -1.95 -2.47 -4.99
CA GLY A 50 -2.89 -3.21 -4.15
C GLY A 50 -2.30 -4.43 -3.47
N GLY A 51 -3.11 -5.08 -2.64
CA GLY A 51 -2.79 -6.36 -2.00
C GLY A 51 -2.58 -7.51 -2.99
N GLY A 52 -2.34 -8.70 -2.48
CA GLY A 52 -2.11 -9.91 -3.29
C GLY A 52 -1.25 -10.94 -2.57
N GLY A 53 -0.70 -11.88 -3.33
CA GLY A 53 0.30 -12.82 -2.86
C GLY A 53 1.62 -12.15 -2.48
N ASP A 54 2.62 -12.95 -2.17
CA ASP A 54 3.88 -12.48 -1.61
C ASP A 54 4.80 -11.85 -2.67
N VAL A 55 5.66 -10.94 -2.24
CA VAL A 55 6.77 -10.43 -3.05
C VAL A 55 7.85 -11.51 -3.13
N ASP A 56 8.38 -11.78 -4.32
CA ASP A 56 9.45 -12.77 -4.49
C ASP A 56 10.68 -12.39 -3.63
N PRO A 57 11.11 -13.28 -2.70
CA PRO A 57 12.24 -13.00 -1.81
C PRO A 57 13.57 -12.77 -2.53
N ALA A 58 13.69 -13.15 -3.81
CA ALA A 58 14.84 -12.80 -4.64
C ALA A 58 15.03 -11.28 -4.79
N TRP A 59 13.94 -10.48 -4.73
CA TRP A 59 14.00 -9.03 -4.79
C TRP A 59 14.68 -8.37 -3.58
N TYR A 60 14.71 -9.07 -2.43
CA TYR A 60 15.38 -8.59 -1.21
C TYR A 60 16.52 -9.50 -0.77
N GLY A 61 17.04 -10.32 -1.71
CA GLY A 61 18.27 -11.11 -1.54
C GLY A 61 18.15 -12.27 -0.55
N GLN A 62 16.96 -12.82 -0.38
CA GLN A 62 16.71 -13.96 0.50
C GLN A 62 16.27 -15.20 -0.31
N GLU A 63 16.52 -16.40 0.26
CA GLU A 63 15.90 -17.62 -0.23
C GLU A 63 14.43 -17.67 0.17
N ASN A 64 13.60 -18.32 -0.64
CA ASN A 64 12.20 -18.56 -0.30
C ASN A 64 12.10 -19.65 0.77
N VAL A 65 11.67 -19.26 1.97
CA VAL A 65 11.45 -20.18 3.10
C VAL A 65 9.98 -20.28 3.51
N ALA A 66 9.14 -19.31 3.12
CA ALA A 66 7.74 -19.28 3.54
C ALA A 66 6.81 -18.48 2.61
N CYS A 67 7.34 -17.90 1.52
CA CYS A 67 6.51 -17.15 0.58
C CYS A 67 5.73 -18.09 -0.33
N ASP A 68 4.47 -17.74 -0.58
CA ASP A 68 3.59 -18.43 -1.52
C ASP A 68 2.96 -17.45 -2.53
N THR A 69 2.24 -18.01 -3.51
CA THR A 69 1.48 -17.21 -4.51
C THR A 69 2.32 -16.09 -5.14
N LEU A 70 3.57 -16.40 -5.52
CA LEU A 70 4.48 -15.43 -6.16
C LEU A 70 3.99 -15.04 -7.56
N ASP A 71 4.15 -13.77 -7.90
CA ASP A 71 3.78 -13.20 -9.21
C ASP A 71 4.94 -12.32 -9.74
N GLY A 72 5.93 -12.97 -10.35
CA GLY A 72 7.14 -12.31 -10.85
C GLY A 72 6.87 -11.31 -11.99
N GLU A 73 5.80 -11.50 -12.79
CA GLU A 73 5.42 -10.53 -13.82
C GLU A 73 4.91 -9.24 -13.16
N ARG A 74 4.10 -9.36 -12.13
CA ARG A 74 3.61 -8.25 -11.35
C ARG A 74 4.75 -7.53 -10.59
N ASP A 75 5.65 -8.28 -9.96
CA ASP A 75 6.83 -7.70 -9.29
C ASP A 75 7.65 -6.86 -10.27
N SER A 76 7.96 -7.40 -11.45
CA SER A 76 8.72 -6.70 -12.48
C SER A 76 7.98 -5.45 -13.00
N LEU A 77 6.68 -5.56 -13.26
CA LEU A 77 5.86 -4.44 -13.72
C LEU A 77 5.75 -3.34 -12.67
N GLU A 78 5.47 -3.71 -11.41
CA GLU A 78 5.36 -2.73 -10.32
C GLU A 78 6.68 -1.98 -10.10
N GLY A 79 7.83 -2.64 -10.30
CA GLY A 79 9.14 -1.96 -10.31
C GLY A 79 9.23 -0.86 -11.36
N GLN A 80 8.75 -1.12 -12.58
CA GLN A 80 8.72 -0.10 -13.65
C GLN A 80 7.74 1.04 -13.32
N LEU A 81 6.58 0.72 -12.73
CA LEU A 81 5.60 1.73 -12.30
C LEU A 81 6.18 2.62 -11.19
N VAL A 82 6.83 2.03 -10.18
CA VAL A 82 7.46 2.79 -9.09
C VAL A 82 8.61 3.66 -9.62
N ALA A 83 9.46 3.14 -10.52
CA ALA A 83 10.52 3.92 -11.16
C ALA A 83 9.95 5.16 -11.89
N LEU A 84 8.88 4.98 -12.66
CA LEU A 84 8.21 6.09 -13.34
C LEU A 84 7.54 7.06 -12.37
N ALA A 85 6.94 6.56 -11.28
CA ALA A 85 6.35 7.40 -10.25
C ALA A 85 7.41 8.27 -9.53
N VAL A 86 8.60 7.70 -9.27
CA VAL A 86 9.76 8.47 -8.73
C VAL A 86 10.19 9.56 -9.70
N GLU A 87 10.40 9.21 -10.99
CA GLU A 87 10.81 10.17 -12.03
C GLU A 87 9.84 11.35 -12.14
N LYS A 88 8.55 11.08 -12.04
CA LYS A 88 7.46 12.04 -12.23
C LYS A 88 6.94 12.67 -10.93
N GLN A 89 7.45 12.22 -9.79
CA GLN A 89 6.93 12.59 -8.46
C GLN A 89 5.42 12.36 -8.31
N ILE A 90 4.93 11.27 -8.89
CA ILE A 90 3.52 10.88 -8.80
C ILE A 90 3.26 10.30 -7.39
N PRO A 91 2.20 10.72 -6.69
CA PRO A 91 1.79 10.11 -5.42
C PRO A 91 1.54 8.61 -5.54
N VAL A 92 2.06 7.83 -4.57
CA VAL A 92 1.88 6.38 -4.52
C VAL A 92 1.30 5.95 -3.18
N LEU A 93 0.26 5.14 -3.22
CA LEU A 93 -0.31 4.44 -2.08
C LEU A 93 -0.08 2.93 -2.23
N GLY A 94 0.72 2.35 -1.34
CA GLY A 94 0.88 0.90 -1.21
C GLY A 94 -0.10 0.33 -0.18
N ILE A 95 -0.83 -0.73 -0.52
CA ILE A 95 -1.79 -1.40 0.38
C ILE A 95 -1.39 -2.86 0.55
N CYS A 96 -1.19 -3.30 1.79
CA CYS A 96 -0.78 -4.66 2.18
C CYS A 96 0.50 -5.09 1.43
N ARG A 97 0.42 -6.01 0.47
CA ARG A 97 1.57 -6.35 -0.39
C ARG A 97 2.20 -5.12 -1.06
N GLY A 98 1.39 -4.13 -1.48
CA GLY A 98 1.89 -2.90 -2.10
C GLY A 98 2.79 -2.08 -1.16
N MET A 99 2.51 -2.03 0.15
CA MET A 99 3.41 -1.44 1.13
C MET A 99 4.71 -2.23 1.25
N GLN A 100 4.62 -3.55 1.33
CA GLN A 100 5.76 -4.46 1.41
C GLN A 100 6.65 -4.31 0.16
N TYR A 101 6.04 -4.25 -1.03
CA TYR A 101 6.74 -4.04 -2.29
C TYR A 101 7.49 -2.70 -2.31
N LEU A 102 6.88 -1.61 -1.86
CA LEU A 102 7.57 -0.31 -1.75
C LEU A 102 8.80 -0.42 -0.84
N ASN A 103 8.68 -1.06 0.33
CA ASN A 103 9.82 -1.28 1.21
C ASN A 103 10.95 -2.06 0.52
N VAL A 104 10.62 -3.15 -0.16
CA VAL A 104 11.59 -3.98 -0.91
C VAL A 104 12.23 -3.21 -2.06
N TYR A 105 11.44 -2.51 -2.87
CA TYR A 105 11.92 -1.75 -4.01
C TYR A 105 12.97 -0.69 -3.61
N PHE A 106 12.81 -0.06 -2.45
CA PHE A 106 13.77 0.92 -1.93
C PHE A 106 14.89 0.30 -1.06
N GLY A 107 15.05 -1.03 -1.08
CA GLY A 107 16.17 -1.75 -0.48
C GLY A 107 15.95 -2.21 0.96
N GLY A 108 14.71 -2.23 1.43
CA GLY A 108 14.32 -2.93 2.66
C GLY A 108 14.18 -4.44 2.45
N ASP A 109 13.73 -5.16 3.49
CA ASP A 109 13.41 -6.57 3.41
C ASP A 109 12.11 -6.92 4.16
N LEU A 110 11.68 -8.16 4.09
CA LEU A 110 10.47 -8.66 4.71
C LEU A 110 10.77 -9.82 5.68
N ILE A 111 9.94 -9.94 6.70
CA ILE A 111 9.75 -11.17 7.47
C ILE A 111 8.78 -12.02 6.65
N GLN A 112 9.25 -13.17 6.13
CA GLN A 112 8.48 -14.01 5.22
C GLN A 112 7.29 -14.71 5.89
N ASP A 113 7.36 -14.95 7.22
CA ASP A 113 6.23 -15.47 7.99
C ASP A 113 6.32 -15.06 9.45
N MET A 114 5.26 -14.44 9.96
CA MET A 114 5.06 -14.09 11.37
C MET A 114 4.15 -15.10 12.08
N GLY A 115 3.78 -16.18 11.42
CA GLY A 115 2.71 -17.06 11.87
C GLY A 115 1.32 -16.43 11.67
N SER A 116 0.34 -16.92 12.42
CA SER A 116 -1.09 -16.60 12.19
C SER A 116 -1.65 -15.40 12.94
N SER A 117 -0.83 -14.64 13.68
CA SER A 117 -1.32 -13.55 14.55
C SER A 117 -2.05 -12.44 13.78
N HIS A 118 -1.61 -12.16 12.57
CA HIS A 118 -2.17 -11.13 11.67
C HIS A 118 -2.92 -11.72 10.46
N SER A 119 -2.97 -13.05 10.32
CA SER A 119 -3.65 -13.71 9.20
C SER A 119 -5.16 -13.69 9.35
N MET A 120 -5.86 -13.81 8.22
CA MET A 120 -7.32 -13.98 8.21
C MET A 120 -7.73 -15.26 8.96
N ILE A 121 -8.90 -15.22 9.60
CA ILE A 121 -9.53 -16.40 10.20
C ILE A 121 -10.77 -16.75 9.37
N GLN A 122 -10.80 -17.95 8.80
CA GLN A 122 -11.92 -18.45 7.99
C GLN A 122 -12.32 -17.46 6.88
N GLY A 123 -11.35 -16.82 6.23
CA GLY A 123 -11.57 -15.85 5.17
C GLY A 123 -12.05 -14.46 5.65
N GLN A 124 -12.03 -14.21 6.95
CA GLN A 124 -12.40 -12.91 7.53
C GLN A 124 -11.17 -12.18 8.07
N TYR A 125 -11.08 -10.88 7.82
CA TYR A 125 -10.06 -10.04 8.40
C TYR A 125 -10.17 -10.02 9.92
N ARG A 126 -9.02 -10.03 10.60
CA ARG A 126 -8.96 -9.72 12.03
C ARG A 126 -9.06 -8.20 12.22
N LEU A 127 -9.50 -7.77 13.38
CA LEU A 127 -9.42 -6.38 13.81
C LEU A 127 -8.48 -6.28 15.00
N HIS A 128 -7.56 -5.33 14.96
CA HIS A 128 -6.64 -5.07 16.08
C HIS A 128 -6.36 -3.57 16.24
N PRO A 129 -6.08 -3.13 17.49
CA PRO A 129 -5.67 -1.76 17.75
C PRO A 129 -4.23 -1.53 17.28
N THR A 130 -3.97 -0.29 16.86
CA THR A 130 -2.64 0.16 16.44
C THR A 130 -2.30 1.48 17.11
N TYR A 131 -1.03 1.88 17.02
CA TYR A 131 -0.56 3.19 17.43
C TYR A 131 -0.01 3.94 16.22
N ILE A 132 -0.46 5.17 16.00
CA ILE A 132 0.03 6.05 14.94
C ILE A 132 0.91 7.14 15.56
N ARG A 133 2.07 7.37 14.94
CA ARG A 133 3.00 8.42 15.30
C ARG A 133 2.33 9.79 15.22
N PRO A 134 2.42 10.63 16.27
CA PRO A 134 1.98 12.02 16.22
C PRO A 134 2.63 12.79 15.08
N ASP A 135 1.99 13.89 14.67
CA ASP A 135 2.49 14.79 13.62
C ASP A 135 2.66 14.15 12.23
N THR A 136 1.88 13.09 11.96
CA THR A 136 1.77 12.47 10.64
C THR A 136 0.40 12.69 10.03
N GLN A 137 0.31 12.62 8.70
CA GLN A 137 -0.98 12.71 8.00
C GLN A 137 -1.94 11.59 8.43
N LEU A 138 -1.40 10.39 8.66
CA LEU A 138 -2.22 9.27 9.11
C LEU A 138 -2.81 9.53 10.51
N HIS A 139 -2.03 10.18 11.40
CA HIS A 139 -2.51 10.61 12.72
C HIS A 139 -3.62 11.67 12.61
N ALA A 140 -3.50 12.61 11.69
CA ALA A 140 -4.54 13.62 11.44
C ALA A 140 -5.85 12.98 10.93
N LEU A 141 -5.76 11.88 10.17
CA LEU A 141 -6.92 11.16 9.64
C LEU A 141 -7.61 10.27 10.68
N TYR A 142 -6.84 9.58 11.53
CA TYR A 142 -7.34 8.47 12.35
C TYR A 142 -7.15 8.65 13.86
N GLY A 143 -6.41 9.66 14.29
CA GLY A 143 -6.01 9.81 15.69
C GLY A 143 -4.90 8.84 16.10
N ALA A 144 -4.63 8.75 17.40
CA ALA A 144 -3.45 8.04 17.91
C ALA A 144 -3.58 6.51 17.90
N THR A 145 -4.78 5.98 18.12
CA THR A 145 -4.99 4.53 18.36
C THR A 145 -6.19 3.97 17.60
N PRO A 146 -6.19 3.98 16.26
CA PRO A 146 -7.27 3.37 15.50
C PRO A 146 -7.23 1.84 15.56
N VAL A 147 -8.39 1.24 15.33
CA VAL A 147 -8.52 -0.19 15.05
C VAL A 147 -8.50 -0.37 13.54
N VAL A 148 -7.65 -1.29 13.04
CA VAL A 148 -7.52 -1.63 11.63
C VAL A 148 -7.82 -3.11 11.39
N ASN A 149 -8.05 -3.48 10.14
CA ASN A 149 -8.22 -4.86 9.72
C ASN A 149 -6.86 -5.46 9.31
N SER A 150 -6.70 -6.77 9.48
CA SER A 150 -5.46 -7.49 9.21
C SER A 150 -5.74 -8.81 8.49
N GLY A 151 -4.92 -9.11 7.48
CA GLY A 151 -5.06 -10.31 6.66
C GLY A 151 -3.74 -10.64 5.96
N HIS A 152 -2.62 -10.64 6.71
CA HIS A 152 -1.27 -10.90 6.19
C HIS A 152 -0.49 -11.82 7.12
N HIS A 153 0.47 -12.55 6.57
CA HIS A 153 1.43 -13.36 7.33
C HIS A 153 2.87 -12.82 7.23
N GLN A 154 3.10 -11.89 6.29
CA GLN A 154 4.38 -11.22 6.12
C GLN A 154 4.33 -9.81 6.72
N ALA A 155 5.52 -9.27 7.07
CA ALA A 155 5.68 -7.90 7.54
C ALA A 155 6.98 -7.27 7.04
N VAL A 156 7.08 -5.93 7.16
CA VAL A 156 8.34 -5.23 7.00
C VAL A 156 9.34 -5.73 8.06
N GLY A 157 10.48 -6.23 7.60
CA GLY A 157 11.64 -6.58 8.42
C GLY A 157 12.54 -5.36 8.61
N ARG A 158 13.56 -5.22 7.75
CA ARG A 158 14.40 -4.03 7.71
C ARG A 158 13.74 -2.95 6.84
N LEU A 159 13.50 -1.78 7.45
CA LEU A 159 12.95 -0.64 6.73
C LEU A 159 13.97 -0.06 5.73
N ALA A 160 13.51 0.30 4.54
CA ALA A 160 14.31 0.95 3.53
C ALA A 160 14.83 2.32 3.99
N SER A 161 16.02 2.69 3.53
CA SER A 161 16.60 4.01 3.82
C SER A 161 15.74 5.14 3.23
N GLY A 162 15.58 6.24 3.97
CA GLY A 162 14.73 7.38 3.58
C GLY A 162 13.22 7.16 3.82
N TRP A 163 12.86 6.05 4.45
CA TRP A 163 11.50 5.78 4.90
C TRP A 163 11.40 5.90 6.43
N GLN A 164 10.20 6.10 6.93
CA GLN A 164 9.90 6.08 8.36
C GLN A 164 8.66 5.24 8.63
N VAL A 165 8.68 4.51 9.74
CA VAL A 165 7.48 3.87 10.25
C VAL A 165 6.61 4.93 10.90
N ILE A 166 5.33 4.94 10.56
CA ILE A 166 4.34 5.91 11.06
C ILE A 166 3.18 5.26 11.80
N GLN A 167 3.05 3.92 11.74
CA GLN A 167 2.04 3.16 12.47
C GLN A 167 2.57 1.77 12.85
N TRP A 168 2.20 1.29 14.03
CA TRP A 168 2.56 -0.04 14.56
C TRP A 168 1.34 -0.71 15.19
N ALA A 169 1.28 -2.04 15.08
CA ALA A 169 0.45 -2.87 15.93
C ALA A 169 1.03 -2.92 17.37
N LEU A 170 0.24 -3.37 18.33
CA LEU A 170 0.68 -3.42 19.75
C LEU A 170 1.82 -4.43 19.99
N ASP A 171 2.00 -5.40 19.13
CA ASP A 171 3.10 -6.38 19.16
C ASP A 171 4.35 -5.90 18.39
N GLY A 172 4.33 -4.67 17.88
CA GLY A 172 5.46 -4.03 17.21
C GLY A 172 5.51 -4.25 15.70
N VAL A 173 4.56 -4.97 15.12
CA VAL A 173 4.46 -5.15 13.66
C VAL A 173 4.22 -3.79 12.98
N VAL A 174 4.96 -3.53 11.90
CA VAL A 174 4.83 -2.30 11.12
C VAL A 174 3.53 -2.31 10.33
N GLU A 175 2.69 -1.30 10.58
CA GLU A 175 1.37 -1.17 9.97
C GLU A 175 1.26 -0.02 8.96
N ALA A 176 2.19 0.94 8.99
CA ALA A 176 2.34 1.93 7.92
C ALA A 176 3.73 2.54 7.87
N ILE A 177 4.13 2.88 6.64
CA ILE A 177 5.40 3.54 6.32
C ILE A 177 5.15 4.76 5.42
N ALA A 178 6.00 5.77 5.52
CA ALA A 178 5.98 6.94 4.65
C ALA A 178 7.39 7.28 4.17
N CYS A 179 7.53 7.64 2.90
CA CYS A 179 8.78 8.13 2.36
C CYS A 179 9.01 9.59 2.79
N GLN A 180 10.25 9.94 3.18
CA GLN A 180 10.60 11.27 3.65
C GLN A 180 10.75 12.30 2.52
N HIS A 181 11.02 11.83 1.30
CA HIS A 181 11.42 12.68 0.17
C HIS A 181 10.56 12.53 -1.08
N LEU A 182 9.66 11.55 -1.09
CA LEU A 182 8.76 11.26 -2.21
C LEU A 182 7.31 11.19 -1.72
N PRO A 183 6.34 11.51 -2.57
CA PRO A 183 4.93 11.44 -2.23
C PRO A 183 4.42 9.99 -2.15
N MET A 184 5.00 9.19 -1.26
CA MET A 184 4.71 7.77 -1.15
C MET A 184 4.40 7.37 0.28
N VAL A 185 3.31 6.64 0.45
CA VAL A 185 2.89 6.07 1.72
C VAL A 185 2.42 4.63 1.52
N GLY A 186 2.62 3.79 2.51
CA GLY A 186 2.08 2.44 2.51
C GLY A 186 1.39 2.11 3.82
N VAL A 187 0.32 1.30 3.73
CA VAL A 187 -0.39 0.72 4.88
C VAL A 187 -0.46 -0.80 4.74
N GLN A 188 -0.29 -1.52 5.84
CA GLN A 188 -0.32 -2.99 5.86
C GLN A 188 -1.76 -3.53 5.87
N TRP A 189 -2.66 -2.77 6.44
CA TRP A 189 -4.08 -3.09 6.49
C TRP A 189 -4.81 -2.76 5.18
N HIS A 190 -6.10 -3.15 5.09
CA HIS A 190 -6.92 -3.05 3.90
C HIS A 190 -7.99 -1.96 4.04
N PRO A 191 -7.68 -0.68 3.73
CA PRO A 191 -8.66 0.42 3.81
C PRO A 191 -9.85 0.23 2.88
N GLU A 192 -9.66 -0.44 1.73
CA GLU A 192 -10.72 -0.74 0.77
C GLU A 192 -11.77 -1.75 1.31
N GLN A 193 -11.46 -2.42 2.43
CA GLN A 193 -12.33 -3.35 3.13
C GLN A 193 -12.78 -2.83 4.51
N LEU A 194 -12.35 -1.65 4.93
CA LEU A 194 -12.63 -1.07 6.24
C LEU A 194 -13.62 0.11 6.14
N TYR A 195 -14.84 -0.17 5.70
CA TYR A 195 -15.87 0.87 5.57
C TYR A 195 -16.51 1.22 6.95
N PRO A 196 -16.80 2.52 7.25
CA PRO A 196 -16.48 3.72 6.46
C PRO A 196 -15.07 4.29 6.76
N ALA A 197 -14.36 3.76 7.75
CA ALA A 197 -13.10 4.35 8.23
C ALA A 197 -12.02 4.42 7.13
N GLY A 198 -11.93 3.40 6.28
CA GLY A 198 -10.94 3.34 5.21
C GLY A 198 -11.12 4.41 4.13
N GLU A 199 -12.34 4.93 3.93
CA GLU A 199 -12.61 5.99 2.95
C GLU A 199 -11.76 7.24 3.19
N ARG A 200 -11.46 7.58 4.45
CA ARG A 200 -10.64 8.75 4.80
C ARG A 200 -9.25 8.72 4.16
N LEU A 201 -8.65 7.53 4.04
CA LEU A 201 -7.33 7.39 3.40
C LEU A 201 -7.43 7.62 1.88
N PHE A 202 -8.47 7.09 1.23
CA PHE A 202 -8.68 7.32 -0.19
C PHE A 202 -9.02 8.78 -0.49
N ASP A 203 -9.87 9.43 0.33
CA ASP A 203 -10.19 10.85 0.21
C ASP A 203 -8.93 11.72 0.34
N TRP A 204 -8.08 11.40 1.29
CA TRP A 204 -6.81 12.08 1.44
C TRP A 204 -5.90 11.83 0.23
N PHE A 205 -5.70 10.57 -0.17
CA PHE A 205 -4.82 10.22 -1.28
C PHE A 205 -5.26 10.86 -2.61
N VAL A 206 -6.54 10.81 -2.95
CA VAL A 206 -7.09 11.42 -4.18
C VAL A 206 -6.87 12.94 -4.18
N ARG A 207 -7.01 13.61 -3.01
CA ARG A 207 -6.66 15.04 -2.88
C ARG A 207 -5.17 15.30 -3.11
N GLN A 208 -4.27 14.43 -2.62
CA GLN A 208 -2.83 14.57 -2.89
C GLN A 208 -2.52 14.50 -4.40
N CYS A 209 -3.25 13.68 -5.13
CA CYS A 209 -3.09 13.55 -6.60
C CYS A 209 -3.52 14.80 -7.38
N ASN A 210 -4.21 15.74 -6.76
CA ASN A 210 -4.53 17.06 -7.33
C ASN A 210 -3.46 18.15 -7.07
N GLY A 211 -2.24 17.75 -6.66
CA GLY A 211 -1.13 18.70 -6.43
C GLY A 211 -1.08 19.27 -5.00
N HIS A 212 -1.75 18.67 -4.04
CA HIS A 212 -1.79 19.08 -2.64
C HIS A 212 -0.87 18.23 -1.72
N TRP A 213 0.20 17.68 -2.26
CA TRP A 213 1.17 16.97 -1.43
C TRP A 213 1.95 17.98 -0.56
N LEU A 214 1.69 17.99 0.73
CA LEU A 214 2.39 18.78 1.74
C LEU A 214 3.14 17.85 2.71
#